data_ec8bd763cdb9dfb90e1bf01b6316a484
#
_entry.id   ec8bd763cdb9dfb90e1bf01b6316a484
#
_cell.length_a   1.000
_cell.length_b   1.000
_cell.length_c   1.000
_cell.angle_alpha   90.00
_cell.angle_beta   90.00
_cell.angle_gamma   90.00
#
_symmetry.space_group_name_H-M   'P 1'
#
loop_
_entity.id
_entity.type
_entity.pdbx_description
1 polymer ?
#
loop_
_entity_poly.entity_id
_entity_poly.type
_entity_poly.pdbx_seq_one_letter_code
_entity_poly.pdbx_strand_id
1 'polypeptide(L)'
;MPASPTATAAEIKDVNTRYHDAAADSYDAKWGIDYGEVGQAQVRGKLVKALGHEPEVFGVALEIGSGTGYFSLNLVQLGLIERATATDISPGMLATLGRSASELGLEVETVCTEAETLPFADDSFDLVFGHAILHHIPDLGRAFSEFERVLRPGGTVAF
;
A
#
# COMPACT_ATOMS: atom_id res chain seq x y z
N MET A 1 -17.20 31.08 -19.46
CA MET A 1 -16.19 30.03 -19.62
C MET A 1 -16.84 28.72 -19.25
N PRO A 2 -16.93 27.72 -20.12
CA PRO A 2 -17.36 26.41 -19.70
C PRO A 2 -16.31 25.84 -18.73
N ALA A 3 -16.77 25.28 -17.62
CA ALA A 3 -15.89 24.54 -16.70
C ALA A 3 -15.21 23.40 -17.48
N SER A 4 -13.91 23.24 -17.32
CA SER A 4 -13.20 22.08 -17.86
C SER A 4 -13.91 20.80 -17.34
N PRO A 5 -14.13 19.80 -18.20
CA PRO A 5 -14.78 18.57 -17.75
C PRO A 5 -13.92 17.96 -16.62
N THR A 6 -14.55 17.71 -15.49
CA THR A 6 -13.93 17.00 -14.37
C THR A 6 -13.65 15.55 -14.83
N ALA A 7 -12.42 15.08 -14.69
CA ALA A 7 -12.07 13.71 -15.05
C ALA A 7 -12.93 12.71 -14.28
N THR A 8 -13.35 11.66 -14.93
CA THR A 8 -14.12 10.57 -14.32
C THR A 8 -13.21 9.69 -13.45
N ALA A 9 -13.79 8.96 -12.51
CA ALA A 9 -13.03 8.00 -11.69
C ALA A 9 -12.26 6.98 -12.55
N ALA A 10 -12.85 6.51 -13.64
CA ALA A 10 -12.22 5.57 -14.57
C ALA A 10 -11.00 6.20 -15.28
N GLU A 11 -11.12 7.45 -15.72
CA GLU A 11 -9.99 8.17 -16.34
C GLU A 11 -8.86 8.44 -15.35
N ILE A 12 -9.18 8.78 -14.10
CA ILE A 12 -8.18 8.97 -13.04
C ILE A 12 -7.41 7.66 -12.79
N LYS A 13 -8.11 6.54 -12.66
CA LYS A 13 -7.51 5.23 -12.44
C LYS A 13 -6.64 4.78 -13.61
N ASP A 14 -7.12 4.96 -14.86
CA ASP A 14 -6.37 4.59 -16.06
C ASP A 14 -5.06 5.40 -16.17
N VAL A 15 -5.11 6.70 -15.92
CA VAL A 15 -3.90 7.57 -15.91
C VAL A 15 -2.93 7.13 -14.82
N ASN A 16 -3.41 6.88 -13.62
CA ASN A 16 -2.57 6.42 -12.50
C ASN A 16 -1.90 5.09 -12.83
N THR A 17 -2.67 4.11 -13.33
CA THR A 17 -2.14 2.79 -13.70
C THR A 17 -1.05 2.91 -14.75
N ARG A 18 -1.31 3.63 -15.85
CA ARG A 18 -0.32 3.80 -16.93
C ARG A 18 0.94 4.53 -16.48
N TYR A 19 0.80 5.55 -15.65
CA TYR A 19 1.96 6.28 -15.11
C TYR A 19 2.83 5.37 -14.25
N HIS A 20 2.23 4.64 -13.33
CA HIS A 20 2.95 3.77 -12.42
C HIS A 20 3.55 2.56 -13.13
N ASP A 21 2.84 1.95 -14.08
CA ASP A 21 3.40 0.88 -14.91
C ASP A 21 4.65 1.34 -15.69
N ALA A 22 4.58 2.51 -16.30
CA ALA A 22 5.71 3.06 -17.05
C ALA A 22 6.91 3.43 -16.16
N ALA A 23 6.64 3.79 -14.90
CA ALA A 23 7.67 4.20 -13.93
C ALA A 23 8.27 3.02 -13.14
N ALA A 24 7.62 1.85 -13.11
CA ALA A 24 7.90 0.77 -12.17
C ALA A 24 9.37 0.33 -12.13
N ASP A 25 10.02 0.18 -13.28
CA ASP A 25 11.41 -0.30 -13.35
C ASP A 25 12.46 0.73 -12.86
N SER A 26 12.12 2.01 -12.86
CA SER A 26 13.01 3.10 -12.40
C SER A 26 12.55 3.76 -11.11
N TYR A 27 11.44 3.32 -10.56
CA TYR A 27 10.76 3.97 -9.43
C TYR A 27 11.66 4.02 -8.18
N ASP A 28 12.27 2.92 -7.82
CA ASP A 28 13.09 2.79 -6.63
C ASP A 28 14.30 3.73 -6.68
N ALA A 29 15.00 3.76 -7.82
CA ALA A 29 16.13 4.66 -8.02
C ALA A 29 15.72 6.13 -7.98
N LYS A 30 14.58 6.47 -8.58
CA LYS A 30 14.06 7.85 -8.62
C LYS A 30 13.66 8.37 -7.24
N TRP A 31 13.08 7.53 -6.40
CA TRP A 31 12.53 7.93 -5.11
C TRP A 31 13.42 7.54 -3.92
N GLY A 32 14.61 6.96 -4.18
CA GLY A 32 15.54 6.57 -3.13
C GLY A 32 14.98 5.48 -2.21
N ILE A 33 14.25 4.52 -2.80
CA ILE A 33 13.72 3.39 -2.07
C ILE A 33 14.88 2.55 -1.54
N ASP A 34 14.90 2.33 -0.24
CA ASP A 34 15.94 1.59 0.46
C ASP A 34 15.32 0.54 1.38
N TYR A 35 15.85 -0.67 1.33
CA TYR A 35 15.42 -1.80 2.15
C TYR A 35 16.45 -2.14 3.25
N GLY A 36 17.48 -1.32 3.41
CA GLY A 36 18.45 -1.42 4.49
C GLY A 36 18.03 -0.68 5.76
N GLU A 37 18.99 -0.48 6.65
CA GLU A 37 18.74 0.14 7.97
C GLU A 37 18.12 1.54 7.88
N VAL A 38 18.51 2.33 6.88
CA VAL A 38 17.97 3.69 6.70
C VAL A 38 16.51 3.63 6.29
N GLY A 39 16.16 2.81 5.30
CA GLY A 39 14.77 2.63 4.87
C GLY A 39 13.89 2.06 5.97
N GLN A 40 14.36 1.06 6.68
CA GLN A 40 13.68 0.47 7.82
C GLN A 40 13.38 1.51 8.92
N ALA A 41 14.37 2.32 9.28
CA ALA A 41 14.20 3.39 10.27
C ALA A 41 13.18 4.45 9.82
N GLN A 42 13.21 4.84 8.54
CA GLN A 42 12.28 5.81 7.98
C GLN A 42 10.84 5.27 7.99
N VAL A 43 10.64 4.03 7.52
CA VAL A 43 9.32 3.40 7.47
C VAL A 43 8.75 3.22 8.86
N ARG A 44 9.56 2.71 9.81
CA ARG A 44 9.15 2.61 11.22
C ARG A 44 8.74 3.95 11.79
N GLY A 45 9.55 4.99 11.59
CA GLY A 45 9.26 6.34 12.08
C GLY A 45 7.95 6.91 11.52
N LYS A 46 7.63 6.65 10.25
CA LYS A 46 6.36 7.06 9.65
C LYS A 46 5.17 6.28 10.23
N LEU A 47 5.32 4.98 10.47
CA LEU A 47 4.28 4.18 11.13
C LEU A 47 4.01 4.67 12.55
N VAL A 48 5.05 4.89 13.36
CA VAL A 48 4.93 5.47 14.71
C VAL A 48 4.19 6.80 14.67
N LYS A 49 4.51 7.67 13.71
CA LYS A 49 3.86 8.97 13.55
C LYS A 49 2.37 8.82 13.20
N ALA A 50 2.03 7.89 12.33
CA ALA A 50 0.64 7.63 11.94
C ALA A 50 -0.19 7.05 13.09
N LEU A 51 0.41 6.16 13.89
CA LEU A 51 -0.25 5.54 15.06
C LEU A 51 -0.31 6.46 16.28
N GLY A 52 0.64 7.38 16.42
CA GLY A 52 0.79 8.23 17.60
C GLY A 52 1.46 7.54 18.80
N HIS A 53 1.92 6.31 18.63
CA HIS A 53 2.62 5.51 19.66
C HIS A 53 3.52 4.46 18.99
N GLU A 54 4.37 3.80 19.78
CA GLU A 54 5.15 2.66 19.30
C GLU A 54 4.22 1.51 18.87
N PRO A 55 4.46 0.91 17.68
CA PRO A 55 3.62 -0.17 17.19
C PRO A 55 3.84 -1.46 17.95
N GLU A 56 2.77 -2.20 18.19
CA GLU A 56 2.81 -3.62 18.48
C GLU A 56 2.99 -4.40 17.18
N VAL A 57 3.30 -5.70 17.28
CA VAL A 57 3.38 -6.57 16.10
C VAL A 57 1.97 -6.85 15.58
N PHE A 58 1.75 -6.61 14.30
CA PHE A 58 0.50 -6.94 13.62
C PHE A 58 0.61 -8.32 12.97
N GLY A 59 -0.39 -9.20 13.18
CA GLY A 59 -0.40 -10.54 12.61
C GLY A 59 -0.57 -10.51 11.08
N VAL A 60 -1.66 -9.91 10.60
CA VAL A 60 -1.98 -9.82 9.17
C VAL A 60 -2.27 -8.37 8.79
N ALA A 61 -1.50 -7.84 7.85
CA ALA A 61 -1.63 -6.47 7.40
C ALA A 61 -1.92 -6.37 5.90
N LEU A 62 -2.72 -5.38 5.53
CA LEU A 62 -3.06 -5.02 4.16
C LEU A 62 -2.49 -3.64 3.83
N GLU A 63 -1.62 -3.56 2.83
CA GLU A 63 -1.16 -2.28 2.29
C GLU A 63 -1.98 -1.87 1.07
N ILE A 64 -2.47 -0.65 1.09
CA ILE A 64 -3.20 -0.02 0.00
C ILE A 64 -2.24 0.89 -0.79
N GLY A 65 -2.13 0.68 -2.10
CA GLY A 65 -1.21 1.44 -2.94
C GLY A 65 0.24 1.19 -2.59
N SER A 66 0.64 -0.09 -2.54
CA SER A 66 1.96 -0.52 -2.08
C SER A 66 3.12 -0.06 -2.97
N GLY A 67 2.85 0.28 -4.23
CA GLY A 67 3.90 0.57 -5.19
C GLY A 67 4.88 -0.60 -5.30
N THR A 68 6.16 -0.30 -5.16
CA THR A 68 7.24 -1.30 -5.23
C THR A 68 7.52 -1.98 -3.89
N GLY A 69 6.71 -1.73 -2.84
CA GLY A 69 6.76 -2.45 -1.57
C GLY A 69 7.63 -1.82 -0.48
N TYR A 70 7.93 -0.53 -0.59
CA TYR A 70 8.80 0.18 0.36
C TYR A 70 8.35 0.01 1.82
N PHE A 71 7.06 0.11 2.10
CA PHE A 71 6.53 -0.06 3.45
C PHE A 71 6.39 -1.54 3.83
N SER A 72 5.66 -2.34 3.07
CA SER A 72 5.42 -3.75 3.39
C SER A 72 6.71 -4.52 3.61
N LEU A 73 7.70 -4.40 2.68
CA LEU A 73 8.93 -5.16 2.79
C LEU A 73 9.78 -4.73 4.00
N ASN A 74 9.87 -3.43 4.26
CA ASN A 74 10.60 -2.93 5.44
C ASN A 74 9.91 -3.31 6.76
N LEU A 75 8.57 -3.25 6.82
CA LEU A 75 7.83 -3.62 8.04
C LEU A 75 7.91 -5.13 8.33
N VAL A 76 7.91 -5.97 7.30
CA VAL A 76 8.14 -7.41 7.46
C VAL A 76 9.56 -7.70 7.94
N GLN A 77 10.58 -7.05 7.35
CA GLN A 77 11.98 -7.18 7.80
C GLN A 77 12.16 -6.78 9.27
N LEU A 78 11.47 -5.74 9.71
CA LEU A 78 11.49 -5.26 11.10
C LEU A 78 10.71 -6.17 12.07
N GLY A 79 9.97 -7.17 11.58
CA GLY A 79 9.11 -8.02 12.40
C GLY A 79 7.91 -7.28 12.99
N LEU A 80 7.51 -6.13 12.43
CA LEU A 80 6.33 -5.36 12.85
C LEU A 80 5.05 -5.88 12.21
N ILE A 81 5.16 -6.63 11.12
CA ILE A 81 4.09 -7.34 10.43
C ILE A 81 4.54 -8.78 10.22
N GLU A 82 3.72 -9.75 10.63
CA GLU A 82 4.03 -11.18 10.44
C GLU A 82 3.71 -11.63 9.00
N ARG A 83 2.57 -11.20 8.46
CA ARG A 83 2.14 -11.48 7.10
C ARG A 83 1.60 -10.22 6.45
N ALA A 84 2.09 -9.90 5.28
CA ALA A 84 1.65 -8.75 4.51
C ALA A 84 0.97 -9.18 3.20
N THR A 85 -0.16 -8.54 2.91
CA THR A 85 -0.79 -8.51 1.58
C THR A 85 -0.65 -7.09 1.05
N ALA A 86 -0.02 -6.95 -0.10
CA ALA A 86 0.22 -5.67 -0.76
C ALA A 86 -0.69 -5.51 -1.97
N THR A 87 -1.42 -4.41 -2.04
CA THR A 87 -2.31 -4.10 -3.17
C THR A 87 -1.88 -2.86 -3.91
N ASP A 88 -2.03 -2.88 -5.22
CA ASP A 88 -1.84 -1.73 -6.10
C ASP A 88 -2.70 -1.91 -7.35
N ILE A 89 -3.03 -0.82 -8.04
CA ILE A 89 -3.73 -0.87 -9.33
C ILE A 89 -2.76 -1.14 -10.50
N SER A 90 -1.46 -0.99 -10.27
CA SER A 90 -0.41 -1.18 -11.27
C SER A 90 0.19 -2.58 -11.18
N PRO A 91 -0.05 -3.45 -12.16
CA PRO A 91 0.63 -4.75 -12.21
C PRO A 91 2.16 -4.63 -12.34
N GLY A 92 2.67 -3.57 -12.97
CA GLY A 92 4.10 -3.29 -13.06
C GLY A 92 4.75 -3.03 -11.70
N MET A 93 4.09 -2.22 -10.84
CA MET A 93 4.54 -1.99 -9.47
C MET A 93 4.59 -3.29 -8.66
N LEU A 94 3.54 -4.10 -8.72
CA LEU A 94 3.49 -5.38 -8.01
C LEU A 94 4.52 -6.39 -8.52
N ALA A 95 4.83 -6.39 -9.82
CA ALA A 95 5.89 -7.22 -10.37
C ALA A 95 7.27 -6.82 -9.80
N THR A 96 7.54 -5.52 -9.68
CA THR A 96 8.76 -5.00 -9.05
C THR A 96 8.82 -5.35 -7.57
N LEU A 97 7.70 -5.19 -6.85
CA LEU A 97 7.59 -5.61 -5.44
C LEU A 97 7.93 -7.11 -5.28
N GLY A 98 7.37 -7.97 -6.13
CA GLY A 98 7.64 -9.41 -6.10
C GLY A 98 9.12 -9.75 -6.32
N ARG A 99 9.81 -9.05 -7.23
CA ARG A 99 11.26 -9.21 -7.42
C ARG A 99 12.04 -8.80 -6.17
N SER A 100 11.74 -7.62 -5.62
CA SER A 100 12.40 -7.13 -4.39
C SER A 100 12.16 -8.06 -3.20
N ALA A 101 10.94 -8.56 -3.02
CA ALA A 101 10.62 -9.54 -1.98
C ALA A 101 11.47 -10.82 -2.12
N SER A 102 11.58 -11.35 -3.35
CA SER A 102 12.40 -12.54 -3.64
C SER A 102 13.89 -12.30 -3.36
N GLU A 103 14.42 -11.14 -3.73
CA GLU A 103 15.82 -10.77 -3.48
C GLU A 103 16.11 -10.63 -1.97
N LEU A 104 15.13 -10.17 -1.19
CA LEU A 104 15.23 -10.03 0.25
C LEU A 104 14.89 -11.34 1.01
N GLY A 105 14.46 -12.39 0.31
CA GLY A 105 14.03 -13.64 0.91
C GLY A 105 12.75 -13.52 1.73
N LEU A 106 11.85 -12.60 1.35
CA LEU A 106 10.59 -12.32 2.03
C LEU A 106 9.39 -12.88 1.26
N GLU A 107 8.36 -13.28 1.99
CA GLU A 107 7.06 -13.67 1.44
C GLU A 107 6.05 -12.55 1.66
N VAL A 108 5.53 -11.99 0.57
CA VAL A 108 4.45 -10.99 0.56
C VAL A 108 3.46 -11.38 -0.52
N GLU A 109 2.20 -11.49 -0.16
CA GLU A 109 1.12 -11.68 -1.11
C GLU A 109 0.86 -10.37 -1.87
N THR A 110 0.69 -10.46 -3.19
CA THR A 110 0.37 -9.29 -4.03
C THR A 110 -0.95 -9.47 -4.74
N VAL A 111 -1.80 -8.46 -4.70
CA VAL A 111 -3.12 -8.48 -5.36
C VAL A 111 -3.33 -7.17 -6.13
N CYS A 112 -3.51 -7.29 -7.45
CA CYS A 112 -3.83 -6.14 -8.29
C CYS A 112 -5.32 -5.81 -8.15
N THR A 113 -5.62 -4.69 -7.48
CA THR A 113 -7.00 -4.29 -7.20
C THR A 113 -7.11 -2.80 -6.89
N GLU A 114 -8.33 -2.30 -6.94
CA GLU A 114 -8.70 -0.94 -6.53
C GLU A 114 -9.03 -0.90 -5.04
N ALA A 115 -8.75 0.23 -4.38
CA ALA A 115 -9.04 0.42 -2.96
C ALA A 115 -10.54 0.43 -2.63
N GLU A 116 -11.38 0.82 -3.60
CA GLU A 116 -12.84 0.89 -3.47
C GLU A 116 -13.54 -0.45 -3.64
N THR A 117 -12.81 -1.51 -3.99
CA THR A 117 -13.37 -2.86 -4.17
C THR A 117 -12.30 -3.90 -3.86
N LEU A 118 -12.21 -4.28 -2.60
CA LEU A 118 -11.20 -5.21 -2.11
C LEU A 118 -11.68 -6.66 -2.20
N PRO A 119 -10.93 -7.56 -2.87
CA PRO A 119 -11.33 -8.96 -3.06
C PRO A 119 -11.00 -9.83 -1.84
N PHE A 120 -11.23 -9.31 -0.64
CA PHE A 120 -10.96 -10.01 0.60
C PHE A 120 -12.25 -10.20 1.41
N ALA A 121 -12.29 -11.24 2.22
CA ALA A 121 -13.39 -11.48 3.14
C ALA A 121 -13.43 -10.42 4.26
N ASP A 122 -14.58 -10.26 4.89
CA ASP A 122 -14.74 -9.46 6.09
C ASP A 122 -13.79 -9.96 7.19
N ASP A 123 -13.38 -9.06 8.08
CA ASP A 123 -12.60 -9.41 9.27
C ASP A 123 -11.29 -10.18 8.98
N SER A 124 -10.58 -9.84 7.89
CA SER A 124 -9.40 -10.57 7.43
C SER A 124 -8.07 -10.01 7.95
N PHE A 125 -8.02 -8.72 8.30
CA PHE A 125 -6.78 -8.01 8.62
C PHE A 125 -6.79 -7.35 9.99
N ASP A 126 -5.60 -7.28 10.60
CA ASP A 126 -5.38 -6.57 11.88
C ASP A 126 -4.99 -5.10 11.65
N LEU A 127 -4.35 -4.83 10.51
CA LEU A 127 -3.91 -3.50 10.08
C LEU A 127 -4.26 -3.29 8.61
N VAL A 128 -4.87 -2.14 8.29
CA VAL A 128 -4.94 -1.60 6.93
C VAL A 128 -4.16 -0.31 6.90
N PHE A 129 -3.19 -0.21 6.03
CA PHE A 129 -2.31 0.96 5.97
C PHE A 129 -1.95 1.34 4.54
N GLY A 130 -1.40 2.52 4.39
CA GLY A 130 -0.86 3.00 3.13
C GLY A 130 -0.11 4.31 3.33
N HIS A 131 0.72 4.68 2.37
CA HIS A 131 1.45 5.93 2.41
C HIS A 131 1.34 6.65 1.08
N ALA A 132 1.01 7.94 1.14
CA ALA A 132 0.89 8.81 -0.03
C ALA A 132 -0.09 8.29 -1.10
N ILE A 133 -1.17 7.63 -0.70
CA ILE A 133 -2.13 6.99 -1.62
C ILE A 133 -3.52 7.61 -1.62
N LEU A 134 -3.99 8.14 -0.49
CA LEU A 134 -5.39 8.58 -0.36
C LEU A 134 -5.79 9.62 -1.41
N HIS A 135 -4.88 10.51 -1.81
CA HIS A 135 -5.12 11.53 -2.83
C HIS A 135 -5.25 10.99 -4.25
N HIS A 136 -4.93 9.71 -4.48
CA HIS A 136 -5.11 9.01 -5.74
C HIS A 136 -6.43 8.24 -5.82
N ILE A 137 -7.16 8.11 -4.71
CA ILE A 137 -8.41 7.32 -4.65
C ILE A 137 -9.60 8.22 -4.97
N PRO A 138 -10.35 7.94 -6.07
CA PRO A 138 -11.46 8.79 -6.50
C PRO A 138 -12.63 8.84 -5.51
N ASP A 139 -12.96 7.71 -4.87
CA ASP A 139 -14.05 7.58 -3.90
C ASP A 139 -13.51 7.10 -2.55
N LEU A 140 -13.04 8.07 -1.74
CA LEU A 140 -12.53 7.80 -0.40
C LEU A 140 -13.60 7.21 0.54
N GLY A 141 -14.86 7.63 0.41
CA GLY A 141 -15.92 7.10 1.24
C GLY A 141 -16.11 5.61 1.04
N ARG A 142 -16.13 5.17 -0.20
CA ARG A 142 -16.21 3.75 -0.57
C ARG A 142 -14.97 2.98 -0.14
N ALA A 143 -13.78 3.55 -0.36
CA ALA A 143 -12.53 2.91 0.05
C ALA A 143 -12.48 2.70 1.58
N PHE A 144 -12.83 3.70 2.38
CA PHE A 144 -12.87 3.56 3.84
C PHE A 144 -13.92 2.56 4.31
N SER A 145 -15.07 2.43 3.62
CA SER A 145 -16.04 1.38 3.91
C SER A 145 -15.46 -0.02 3.66
N GLU A 146 -14.66 -0.19 2.60
CA GLU A 146 -13.94 -1.43 2.35
C GLU A 146 -12.84 -1.69 3.39
N PHE A 147 -12.10 -0.66 3.82
CA PHE A 147 -11.09 -0.81 4.89
C PHE A 147 -11.73 -1.27 6.20
N GLU A 148 -12.86 -0.66 6.58
CA GLU A 148 -13.62 -1.07 7.76
C GLU A 148 -14.13 -2.52 7.64
N ARG A 149 -14.65 -2.90 6.48
CA ARG A 149 -15.19 -4.25 6.23
C ARG A 149 -14.13 -5.34 6.37
N VAL A 150 -12.94 -5.13 5.81
CA VAL A 150 -11.86 -6.13 5.82
C VAL A 150 -11.07 -6.17 7.12
N LEU A 151 -11.16 -5.13 7.95
CA LEU A 151 -10.55 -5.10 9.27
C LEU A 151 -11.32 -5.96 10.27
N ARG A 152 -10.58 -6.68 11.09
CA ARG A 152 -11.13 -7.36 12.27
C ARG A 152 -11.63 -6.33 13.29
N PRO A 153 -12.63 -6.67 14.12
CA PRO A 153 -13.01 -5.83 15.25
C PRO A 153 -11.79 -5.48 16.11
N GLY A 154 -11.59 -4.19 16.37
CA GLY A 154 -10.40 -3.68 17.07
C GLY A 154 -9.16 -3.54 16.20
N GLY A 155 -9.25 -3.79 14.90
CA GLY A 155 -8.16 -3.57 13.94
C GLY A 155 -7.81 -2.09 13.78
N THR A 156 -6.66 -1.84 13.18
CA THR A 156 -6.06 -0.50 13.08
C THR A 156 -6.04 -0.03 11.63
N VAL A 157 -6.32 1.26 11.42
CA VAL A 157 -6.10 1.97 10.14
C VAL A 157 -4.96 2.99 10.34
N ALA A 158 -3.99 3.04 9.41
CA ALA A 158 -2.85 3.97 9.46
C ALA A 158 -2.50 4.50 8.05
N PHE A 159 -2.66 5.83 7.83
CA PHE A 159 -2.34 6.51 6.57
C PHE A 159 -1.55 7.80 6.77
#